data_44d8ea80596c7c6b992455870dbc0aa8
#
_entry.id   44d8ea80596c7c6b992455870dbc0aa8
#
_cell.length_a   1.000
_cell.length_b   1.000
_cell.length_c   1.000
_cell.angle_alpha   90.00
_cell.angle_beta   90.00
_cell.angle_gamma   90.00
#
_symmetry.space_group_name_H-M   'P 1'
#
loop_
_entity.id
_entity.type
_entity.pdbx_description
1 polymer ?
#
loop_
_entity_poly.entity_id
_entity_poly.type
_entity_poly.pdbx_seq_one_letter_code
_entity_poly.pdbx_strand_id
1 'polypeptide(L)'
;PYTTLFRSIWYGRTEVIDSYFTSPLKLGIPAAFGERRKIVLMMASAGILKGDTFDYHIRCGAGTKNLLTEQSYTKIFDTGEGGAERRQNIEVLEGASLYYRPCPVIPFKGSRFDGWTQVCLAADSEFAYGDIMAGGRVGMGECFLFSHYRNRVWVTVEGKPVWMDHCLLEPENMSLENLVFFDGFTHQGTFYYYGPKEKQEQLFSYRPENKEI
;
A
#
# COMPACT_ATOMS: atom_id res chain seq x y z
N PRO A 1 15.41 -1.79 11.60
CA PRO A 1 14.15 -1.81 10.84
C PRO A 1 13.03 -2.42 11.67
N TYR A 2 11.81 -1.88 11.51
CA TYR A 2 10.61 -2.52 12.03
C TYR A 2 10.11 -3.50 11.01
N THR A 3 9.93 -4.74 11.40
CA THR A 3 9.61 -5.82 10.46
C THR A 3 8.23 -6.40 10.73
N THR A 4 7.47 -6.67 9.69
CA THR A 4 6.31 -7.56 9.76
C THR A 4 6.40 -8.61 8.67
N LEU A 5 5.99 -9.81 9.01
CA LEU A 5 5.87 -10.92 8.09
C LEU A 5 4.55 -11.63 8.33
N PHE A 6 3.84 -11.99 7.26
CA PHE A 6 2.87 -13.06 7.35
C PHE A 6 2.95 -14.01 6.15
N ARG A 7 2.63 -15.25 6.41
CA ARG A 7 2.51 -16.29 5.40
C ARG A 7 1.20 -17.05 5.55
N SER A 8 0.44 -17.16 4.46
CA SER A 8 -0.79 -17.93 4.42
C SER A 8 -0.60 -19.21 3.61
N ILE A 9 -1.37 -20.25 3.97
CA ILE A 9 -1.48 -21.50 3.21
C ILE A 9 -2.95 -21.87 3.03
N TRP A 10 -3.20 -22.75 2.06
CA TRP A 10 -4.50 -23.36 1.85
C TRP A 10 -4.59 -24.72 2.53
N TYR A 11 -5.56 -24.87 3.43
CA TYR A 11 -5.88 -26.12 4.10
C TYR A 11 -7.40 -26.29 4.21
N GLY A 12 -8.07 -26.51 3.04
CA GLY A 12 -9.54 -26.44 2.95
C GLY A 12 -10.10 -25.01 3.12
N ARG A 13 -9.33 -24.12 3.67
CA ARG A 13 -9.55 -22.66 3.78
C ARG A 13 -8.22 -21.93 3.88
N THR A 14 -8.22 -20.63 3.71
CA THR A 14 -7.01 -19.81 3.91
C THR A 14 -6.70 -19.68 5.40
N GLU A 15 -5.50 -20.05 5.81
CA GLU A 15 -5.00 -19.88 7.17
C GLU A 15 -3.66 -19.15 7.17
N VAL A 16 -3.45 -18.30 8.18
CA VAL A 16 -2.15 -17.68 8.46
C VAL A 16 -1.38 -18.62 9.38
N ILE A 17 -0.29 -19.16 8.87
CA ILE A 17 0.52 -20.17 9.58
C ILE A 17 1.77 -19.58 10.22
N ASP A 18 2.19 -18.42 9.76
CA ASP A 18 3.39 -17.78 10.22
C ASP A 18 3.17 -16.27 10.25
N SER A 19 3.43 -15.67 11.39
CA SER A 19 3.35 -14.23 11.56
C SER A 19 4.40 -13.75 12.55
N TYR A 20 5.13 -12.74 12.14
CA TYR A 20 6.14 -12.10 12.96
C TYR A 20 6.01 -10.58 12.83
N PHE A 21 6.21 -9.88 13.91
CA PHE A 21 6.26 -8.41 13.88
C PHE A 21 7.12 -7.87 15.03
N THR A 22 7.74 -6.74 14.78
CA THR A 22 8.43 -5.95 15.80
C THR A 22 7.63 -4.68 16.10
N SER A 23 7.58 -4.29 17.39
CA SER A 23 6.96 -3.02 17.76
C SER A 23 7.60 -1.88 16.95
N PRO A 24 6.84 -0.89 16.44
CA PRO A 24 5.41 -0.64 16.72
C PRO A 24 4.43 -1.38 15.80
N LEU A 25 4.90 -2.23 14.88
CA LEU A 25 4.01 -3.00 14.00
C LEU A 25 3.31 -4.11 14.77
N LYS A 26 2.07 -4.41 14.37
CA LYS A 26 1.27 -5.54 14.86
C LYS A 26 0.41 -6.10 13.73
N LEU A 27 0.14 -7.39 13.80
CA LEU A 27 -0.88 -8.04 12.96
C LEU A 27 -2.10 -8.34 13.84
N GLY A 28 -3.26 -7.93 13.38
CA GLY A 28 -4.53 -8.30 14.01
C GLY A 28 -4.82 -9.79 13.85
N ILE A 29 -5.66 -10.34 14.71
CA ILE A 29 -6.09 -11.73 14.62
C ILE A 29 -6.79 -11.93 13.27
N PRO A 30 -6.33 -12.90 12.44
CA PRO A 30 -6.93 -13.15 11.14
C PRO A 30 -8.41 -13.57 11.27
N ALA A 31 -9.30 -12.90 10.57
CA ALA A 31 -10.74 -13.15 10.61
C ALA A 31 -11.28 -13.63 9.25
N ALA A 32 -12.39 -14.35 9.24
CA ALA A 32 -13.10 -14.68 8.02
C ALA A 32 -13.78 -13.45 7.43
N PHE A 33 -13.71 -13.27 6.11
CA PHE A 33 -14.39 -12.22 5.36
C PHE A 33 -14.86 -12.80 4.02
N GLY A 34 -16.09 -13.31 4.00
CA GLY A 34 -16.56 -14.16 2.91
C GLY A 34 -15.62 -15.37 2.75
N GLU A 35 -15.16 -15.59 1.54
CA GLU A 35 -14.19 -16.66 1.22
C GLU A 35 -12.72 -16.27 1.46
N ARG A 36 -12.46 -15.02 1.90
CA ARG A 36 -11.13 -14.49 2.14
C ARG A 36 -10.76 -14.52 3.62
N ARG A 37 -9.46 -14.58 3.89
CA ARG A 37 -8.92 -14.33 5.21
C ARG A 37 -8.52 -12.86 5.31
N LYS A 38 -9.21 -12.11 6.19
CA LYS A 38 -8.87 -10.71 6.44
C LYS A 38 -7.77 -10.62 7.49
N ILE A 39 -6.73 -9.91 7.16
CA ILE A 39 -5.60 -9.58 8.03
C ILE A 39 -5.56 -8.05 8.16
N VAL A 40 -5.38 -7.54 9.37
CA VAL A 40 -5.27 -6.10 9.64
C VAL A 40 -3.85 -5.80 10.10
N LEU A 41 -3.13 -5.00 9.34
CA LEU A 41 -1.85 -4.45 9.75
C LEU A 41 -2.11 -3.21 10.61
N MET A 42 -1.49 -3.17 11.77
CA MET A 42 -1.64 -2.09 12.73
C MET A 42 -0.30 -1.47 13.04
N MET A 43 -0.27 -0.16 13.22
CA MET A 43 0.88 0.59 13.70
C MET A 43 0.53 1.17 15.07
N ALA A 44 1.16 0.65 16.12
CA ALA A 44 0.95 1.10 17.51
C ALA A 44 1.87 2.28 17.87
N SER A 45 2.04 3.23 16.95
CA SER A 45 2.74 4.50 17.15
C SER A 45 1.90 5.64 16.57
N ALA A 46 2.28 6.87 16.91
CA ALA A 46 1.61 8.06 16.36
C ALA A 46 1.78 8.20 14.85
N GLY A 47 2.83 7.60 14.27
CA GLY A 47 3.19 7.62 12.86
C GLY A 47 4.66 7.29 12.67
N ILE A 48 5.16 7.57 11.47
CA ILE A 48 6.55 7.35 11.05
C ILE A 48 7.40 8.56 11.46
N LEU A 49 8.54 8.30 12.07
CA LEU A 49 9.47 9.30 12.57
C LEU A 49 10.79 9.28 11.80
N LYS A 50 11.65 10.27 12.06
CA LYS A 50 12.98 10.38 11.47
C LYS A 50 13.81 9.10 11.70
N GLY A 51 14.36 8.56 10.61
CA GLY A 51 15.22 7.38 10.63
C GLY A 51 14.48 6.05 10.74
N ASP A 52 13.13 6.08 10.81
CA ASP A 52 12.36 4.85 10.80
C ASP A 52 12.51 4.11 9.47
N THR A 53 12.70 2.80 9.56
CA THR A 53 12.69 1.88 8.42
C THR A 53 11.71 0.75 8.70
N PHE A 54 10.78 0.54 7.77
CA PHE A 54 9.75 -0.50 7.84
C PHE A 54 9.96 -1.53 6.74
N ASP A 55 10.05 -2.81 7.11
CA ASP A 55 10.17 -3.93 6.17
C ASP A 55 8.95 -4.84 6.29
N TYR A 56 8.16 -4.95 5.22
CA TYR A 56 6.98 -5.82 5.15
C TYR A 56 7.25 -7.00 4.23
N HIS A 57 7.02 -8.21 4.71
CA HIS A 57 7.12 -9.45 3.95
C HIS A 57 5.77 -10.16 3.97
N ILE A 58 5.13 -10.23 2.82
CA ILE A 58 3.78 -10.75 2.65
C ILE A 58 3.86 -11.90 1.66
N ARG A 59 3.51 -13.11 2.08
CA ARG A 59 3.50 -14.29 1.22
C ARG A 59 2.15 -14.98 1.24
N CYS A 60 1.45 -14.95 0.12
CA CYS A 60 0.20 -15.66 -0.10
C CYS A 60 0.50 -17.00 -0.77
N GLY A 61 0.40 -18.08 -0.01
CA GLY A 61 0.63 -19.45 -0.49
C GLY A 61 -0.39 -19.87 -1.54
N ALA A 62 -0.07 -20.93 -2.30
CA ALA A 62 -0.90 -21.39 -3.40
C ALA A 62 -2.37 -21.61 -3.00
N GLY A 63 -3.31 -21.17 -3.84
CA GLY A 63 -4.74 -21.29 -3.65
C GLY A 63 -5.36 -20.44 -2.54
N THR A 64 -4.58 -19.64 -1.80
CA THR A 64 -5.09 -18.83 -0.69
C THR A 64 -5.84 -17.58 -1.17
N LYS A 65 -6.82 -17.14 -0.38
CA LYS A 65 -7.59 -15.91 -0.64
C LYS A 65 -7.44 -14.94 0.53
N ASN A 66 -6.71 -13.87 0.31
CA ASN A 66 -6.33 -12.92 1.35
C ASN A 66 -6.92 -11.54 1.09
N LEU A 67 -7.29 -10.86 2.18
CA LEU A 67 -7.60 -9.44 2.23
C LEU A 67 -6.72 -8.79 3.30
N LEU A 68 -5.76 -7.99 2.88
CA LEU A 68 -4.93 -7.19 3.78
C LEU A 68 -5.46 -5.76 3.85
N THR A 69 -5.60 -5.24 5.05
CA THR A 69 -5.99 -3.84 5.29
C THR A 69 -5.12 -3.24 6.37
N GLU A 70 -5.07 -1.93 6.43
CA GLU A 70 -4.45 -1.21 7.54
C GLU A 70 -5.52 -0.68 8.50
N GLN A 71 -5.14 -0.45 9.77
CA GLN A 71 -6.07 0.03 10.80
C GLN A 71 -6.28 1.55 10.69
N SER A 72 -5.24 2.31 10.34
CA SER A 72 -5.25 3.77 10.36
C SER A 72 -4.36 4.34 9.27
N TYR A 73 -4.56 5.61 8.97
CA TYR A 73 -3.72 6.36 8.04
C TYR A 73 -2.26 6.34 8.46
N THR A 74 -1.37 6.19 7.48
CA THR A 74 0.07 6.26 7.68
C THR A 74 0.49 7.73 7.72
N LYS A 75 0.72 8.25 8.91
CA LYS A 75 1.20 9.62 9.12
C LYS A 75 2.73 9.62 9.09
N ILE A 76 3.31 10.51 8.31
CA ILE A 76 4.76 10.71 8.26
C ILE A 76 5.03 12.07 8.87
N PHE A 77 5.63 12.07 10.07
CA PHE A 77 5.96 13.30 10.79
C PHE A 77 7.14 14.01 10.13
N ASP A 78 7.45 15.22 10.59
CA ASP A 78 8.67 15.91 10.19
C ASP A 78 9.89 15.03 10.49
N THR A 79 10.59 14.65 9.45
CA THR A 79 11.80 13.81 9.53
C THR A 79 13.08 14.61 9.39
N GLY A 80 12.97 15.91 9.13
CA GLY A 80 14.11 16.75 8.78
C GLY A 80 14.88 16.15 7.58
N GLU A 81 16.19 16.29 7.57
CA GLU A 81 17.05 15.78 6.49
C GLU A 81 17.23 14.26 6.50
N GLY A 82 16.89 13.58 7.62
CA GLY A 82 17.16 12.14 7.79
C GLY A 82 16.20 11.20 7.08
N GLY A 83 15.00 11.65 6.73
CA GLY A 83 13.99 10.85 6.05
C GLY A 83 13.48 9.63 6.85
N ALA A 84 12.62 8.86 6.22
CA ALA A 84 12.15 7.54 6.66
C ALA A 84 11.86 6.65 5.45
N GLU A 85 11.84 5.33 5.63
CA GLU A 85 11.69 4.37 4.54
C GLU A 85 10.65 3.29 4.84
N ARG A 86 9.97 2.84 3.79
CA ARG A 86 9.15 1.61 3.84
C ARG A 86 9.45 0.73 2.64
N ARG A 87 9.75 -0.52 2.90
CA ARG A 87 9.95 -1.56 1.90
C ARG A 87 8.89 -2.63 2.06
N GLN A 88 8.26 -3.02 0.97
CA GLN A 88 7.25 -4.06 0.95
C GLN A 88 7.63 -5.11 -0.09
N ASN A 89 7.75 -6.37 0.33
CA ASN A 89 7.97 -7.52 -0.52
C ASN A 89 6.73 -8.40 -0.47
N ILE A 90 6.05 -8.53 -1.60
CA ILE A 90 4.77 -9.24 -1.72
C ILE A 90 4.93 -10.38 -2.72
N GLU A 91 4.60 -11.60 -2.30
CA GLU A 91 4.56 -12.78 -3.17
C GLU A 91 3.14 -13.35 -3.17
N VAL A 92 2.59 -13.56 -4.36
CA VAL A 92 1.29 -14.19 -4.56
C VAL A 92 1.48 -15.40 -5.46
N LEU A 93 1.39 -16.60 -4.87
CA LEU A 93 1.68 -17.86 -5.55
C LEU A 93 0.48 -18.34 -6.39
N GLU A 94 0.64 -19.50 -7.00
CA GLU A 94 -0.29 -20.11 -7.97
C GLU A 94 -1.72 -20.19 -7.42
N GLY A 95 -2.70 -19.75 -8.18
CA GLY A 95 -4.12 -19.72 -7.80
C GLY A 95 -4.45 -18.89 -6.57
N ALA A 96 -3.47 -18.22 -5.97
CA ALA A 96 -3.71 -17.37 -4.81
C ALA A 96 -4.25 -15.99 -5.19
N SER A 97 -4.91 -15.35 -4.23
CA SER A 97 -5.30 -13.95 -4.39
C SER A 97 -4.96 -13.11 -3.17
N LEU A 98 -4.52 -11.88 -3.43
CA LEU A 98 -4.32 -10.84 -2.43
C LEU A 98 -5.03 -9.55 -2.86
N TYR A 99 -5.97 -9.11 -2.04
CA TYR A 99 -6.51 -7.75 -2.11
C TYR A 99 -5.90 -6.95 -0.97
N TYR A 100 -5.04 -6.01 -1.32
CA TYR A 100 -4.39 -5.16 -0.34
C TYR A 100 -4.94 -3.73 -0.44
N ARG A 101 -5.62 -3.31 0.61
CA ARG A 101 -6.17 -1.97 0.76
C ARG A 101 -5.51 -1.26 1.93
N PRO A 102 -4.36 -0.63 1.74
CA PRO A 102 -3.77 0.23 2.76
C PRO A 102 -4.67 1.44 3.04
N CYS A 103 -4.44 2.07 4.16
CA CYS A 103 -4.98 3.40 4.42
C CYS A 103 -4.13 4.48 3.74
N PRO A 104 -4.69 5.66 3.46
CA PRO A 104 -3.93 6.75 2.86
C PRO A 104 -2.69 7.15 3.65
N VAL A 105 -1.64 7.55 2.92
CA VAL A 105 -0.43 8.14 3.47
C VAL A 105 -0.62 9.65 3.58
N ILE A 106 -0.26 10.21 4.74
CA ILE A 106 -0.34 11.65 5.01
C ILE A 106 1.06 12.16 5.37
N PRO A 107 1.80 12.73 4.43
CA PRO A 107 3.08 13.37 4.71
C PRO A 107 2.85 14.74 5.37
N PHE A 108 3.39 14.94 6.57
CA PHE A 108 3.31 16.21 7.28
C PHE A 108 4.36 17.19 6.76
N LYS A 109 4.21 18.46 7.13
CA LYS A 109 5.22 19.50 6.84
C LYS A 109 6.62 19.03 7.23
N GLY A 110 7.59 19.22 6.33
CA GLY A 110 9.01 18.87 6.54
C GLY A 110 9.33 17.37 6.44
N SER A 111 8.34 16.51 6.20
CA SER A 111 8.59 15.08 6.08
C SER A 111 9.34 14.71 4.78
N ARG A 112 10.21 13.69 4.89
CA ARG A 112 10.90 13.03 3.77
C ARG A 112 10.64 11.53 3.86
N PHE A 113 10.16 10.94 2.77
CA PHE A 113 9.78 9.53 2.77
C PHE A 113 10.10 8.84 1.46
N ASP A 114 10.63 7.63 1.58
CA ASP A 114 10.88 6.71 0.49
C ASP A 114 10.10 5.41 0.66
N GLY A 115 9.15 5.16 -0.24
CA GLY A 115 8.41 3.91 -0.36
C GLY A 115 8.95 3.02 -1.48
N TRP A 116 9.00 1.72 -1.24
CA TRP A 116 9.30 0.71 -2.23
C TRP A 116 8.40 -0.51 -2.05
N THR A 117 7.64 -0.87 -3.08
CA THR A 117 6.78 -2.05 -3.10
C THR A 117 7.19 -2.93 -4.26
N GLN A 118 7.69 -4.12 -3.96
CA GLN A 118 7.99 -5.16 -4.93
C GLN A 118 6.93 -6.26 -4.85
N VAL A 119 6.34 -6.60 -5.99
CA VAL A 119 5.30 -7.61 -6.08
C VAL A 119 5.71 -8.69 -7.08
N CYS A 120 5.72 -9.93 -6.64
CA CYS A 120 5.99 -11.11 -7.45
C CYS A 120 4.72 -11.95 -7.55
N LEU A 121 4.21 -12.11 -8.75
CA LEU A 121 2.95 -12.80 -9.05
C LEU A 121 3.19 -14.08 -9.84
N ALA A 122 2.49 -15.15 -9.51
CA ALA A 122 2.32 -16.28 -10.39
C ALA A 122 1.34 -15.95 -11.53
N ALA A 123 1.43 -16.66 -12.66
CA ALA A 123 0.66 -16.36 -13.87
C ALA A 123 -0.86 -16.43 -13.68
N ASP A 124 -1.33 -17.32 -12.81
CA ASP A 124 -2.74 -17.55 -12.50
C ASP A 124 -3.18 -16.94 -11.16
N SER A 125 -2.35 -16.08 -10.59
CA SER A 125 -2.67 -15.38 -9.34
C SER A 125 -3.60 -14.18 -9.58
N GLU A 126 -4.19 -13.66 -8.51
CA GLU A 126 -5.00 -12.45 -8.56
C GLU A 126 -4.48 -11.43 -7.53
N PHE A 127 -4.24 -10.20 -7.97
CA PHE A 127 -3.71 -9.14 -7.14
C PHE A 127 -4.46 -7.83 -7.35
N ALA A 128 -4.92 -7.23 -6.26
CA ALA A 128 -5.48 -5.87 -6.26
C ALA A 128 -4.78 -5.04 -5.18
N TYR A 129 -4.32 -3.86 -5.54
CA TYR A 129 -3.62 -2.96 -4.63
C TYR A 129 -4.06 -1.52 -4.87
N GLY A 130 -4.43 -0.81 -3.81
CA GLY A 130 -4.68 0.62 -3.85
C GLY A 130 -3.55 1.37 -3.17
N ASP A 131 -3.14 2.49 -3.72
CA ASP A 131 -2.18 3.41 -3.11
C ASP A 131 -2.78 4.80 -3.12
N ILE A 132 -2.94 5.40 -1.94
CA ILE A 132 -3.58 6.71 -1.79
C ILE A 132 -2.65 7.61 -0.99
N MET A 133 -2.41 8.79 -1.50
CA MET A 133 -1.64 9.84 -0.86
C MET A 133 -2.50 11.09 -0.67
N ALA A 134 -2.45 11.68 0.52
CA ALA A 134 -2.97 13.02 0.79
C ALA A 134 -1.84 14.05 0.65
N GLY A 135 -2.16 15.27 0.23
CA GLY A 135 -1.18 16.36 0.10
C GLY A 135 -0.63 16.88 1.43
N GLY A 136 -1.07 16.32 2.55
CA GLY A 136 -0.68 16.72 3.89
C GLY A 136 -1.86 16.70 4.86
N ARG A 137 -1.74 17.40 5.98
CA ARG A 137 -2.85 17.60 6.95
C ARG A 137 -3.83 18.65 6.45
N VAL A 138 -4.52 18.36 5.36
CA VAL A 138 -5.38 19.34 4.67
C VAL A 138 -6.39 20.01 5.61
N GLY A 139 -7.02 19.24 6.51
CA GLY A 139 -7.95 19.77 7.51
C GLY A 139 -7.31 20.71 8.56
N MET A 140 -5.97 20.78 8.60
CA MET A 140 -5.19 21.68 9.46
C MET A 140 -4.53 22.82 8.65
N GLY A 141 -4.90 22.98 7.38
CA GLY A 141 -4.33 24.00 6.49
C GLY A 141 -2.94 23.65 5.95
N GLU A 142 -2.47 22.41 6.12
CA GLU A 142 -1.20 21.95 5.54
C GLU A 142 -1.47 21.17 4.26
N CYS A 143 -1.07 21.70 3.12
CA CYS A 143 -1.12 21.03 1.83
C CYS A 143 0.19 21.27 1.09
N PHE A 144 0.82 20.19 0.63
CA PHE A 144 2.10 20.19 -0.11
C PHE A 144 3.26 20.90 0.64
N LEU A 145 3.32 20.75 1.96
CA LEU A 145 4.38 21.30 2.81
C LEU A 145 5.43 20.26 3.22
N PHE A 146 5.32 19.02 2.77
CA PHE A 146 6.36 17.99 2.93
C PHE A 146 7.56 18.35 2.03
N SER A 147 8.75 17.87 2.40
CA SER A 147 9.98 18.17 1.63
C SER A 147 10.23 17.16 0.52
N HIS A 148 9.88 15.89 0.74
CA HIS A 148 10.13 14.83 -0.24
C HIS A 148 9.17 13.66 -0.01
N TYR A 149 8.55 13.20 -1.07
CA TYR A 149 7.79 11.97 -1.08
C TYR A 149 8.11 11.18 -2.33
N ARG A 150 8.64 9.97 -2.16
CA ARG A 150 8.88 9.06 -3.27
C ARG A 150 8.21 7.73 -2.97
N ASN A 151 7.45 7.22 -3.92
CA ASN A 151 6.88 5.88 -3.85
C ASN A 151 7.09 5.16 -5.17
N ARG A 152 7.54 3.91 -5.10
CA ARG A 152 7.83 3.07 -6.26
C ARG A 152 7.12 1.74 -6.10
N VAL A 153 6.43 1.32 -7.16
CA VAL A 153 5.77 0.02 -7.23
C VAL A 153 6.34 -0.74 -8.41
N TRP A 154 6.85 -1.93 -8.17
CA TRP A 154 7.39 -2.81 -9.19
C TRP A 154 6.67 -4.15 -9.15
N VAL A 155 5.99 -4.51 -10.23
CA VAL A 155 5.22 -5.76 -10.33
C VAL A 155 5.82 -6.65 -11.40
N THR A 156 6.08 -7.91 -11.04
CA THR A 156 6.53 -8.95 -11.96
C THR A 156 5.54 -10.11 -11.97
N VAL A 157 5.41 -10.75 -13.14
CA VAL A 157 4.68 -12.03 -13.31
C VAL A 157 5.68 -13.04 -13.85
N GLU A 158 5.85 -14.16 -13.15
CA GLU A 158 6.85 -15.18 -13.50
C GLU A 158 8.25 -14.57 -13.72
N GLY A 159 8.63 -13.63 -12.85
CA GLY A 159 9.90 -12.91 -12.93
C GLY A 159 10.01 -11.87 -14.05
N LYS A 160 9.01 -11.72 -14.92
CA LYS A 160 9.00 -10.73 -15.99
C LYS A 160 8.33 -9.44 -15.52
N PRO A 161 8.95 -8.26 -15.68
CA PRO A 161 8.34 -6.99 -15.35
C PRO A 161 7.06 -6.76 -16.19
N VAL A 162 5.96 -6.45 -15.52
CA VAL A 162 4.68 -6.14 -16.17
C VAL A 162 4.19 -4.73 -15.84
N TRP A 163 4.67 -4.18 -14.73
CA TRP A 163 4.29 -2.85 -14.27
C TRP A 163 5.40 -2.21 -13.44
N MET A 164 5.61 -0.92 -13.66
CA MET A 164 6.46 -0.08 -12.82
C MET A 164 5.81 1.29 -12.69
N ASP A 165 5.64 1.74 -11.46
CA ASP A 165 5.23 3.10 -11.15
C ASP A 165 6.28 3.80 -10.28
N HIS A 166 6.49 5.08 -10.53
CA HIS A 166 7.44 5.90 -9.79
C HIS A 166 6.87 7.30 -9.59
N CYS A 167 6.30 7.51 -8.43
CA CYS A 167 5.86 8.82 -7.97
C CYS A 167 7.01 9.50 -7.21
N LEU A 168 7.41 10.69 -7.64
CA LEU A 168 8.36 11.56 -6.94
C LEU A 168 7.74 12.95 -6.84
N LEU A 169 7.58 13.45 -5.63
CA LEU A 169 6.99 14.75 -5.35
C LEU A 169 7.93 15.54 -4.42
N GLU A 170 8.34 16.71 -4.89
CA GLU A 170 9.18 17.67 -4.18
C GLU A 170 8.58 19.07 -4.30
N PRO A 171 7.70 19.46 -3.38
CA PRO A 171 6.93 20.71 -3.50
C PRO A 171 7.79 21.97 -3.67
N GLU A 172 9.01 21.97 -3.13
CA GLU A 172 9.94 23.10 -3.32
C GLU A 172 10.33 23.30 -4.78
N ASN A 173 10.33 22.22 -5.58
CA ASN A 173 10.77 22.23 -6.98
C ASN A 173 9.61 22.02 -7.97
N MET A 174 8.41 21.72 -7.47
CA MET A 174 7.25 21.31 -8.27
C MET A 174 5.99 22.06 -7.85
N SER A 175 5.27 22.63 -8.81
CA SER A 175 3.94 23.23 -8.55
C SER A 175 2.88 22.14 -8.50
N LEU A 176 2.74 21.45 -7.37
CA LEU A 176 1.88 20.27 -7.23
C LEU A 176 0.39 20.56 -7.42
N GLU A 177 -0.05 21.80 -7.29
CA GLU A 177 -1.45 22.21 -7.54
C GLU A 177 -1.83 22.21 -9.02
N ASN A 178 -0.85 22.14 -9.93
CA ASN A 178 -1.09 22.18 -11.37
C ASN A 178 -1.76 20.91 -11.88
N LEU A 179 -2.40 21.02 -13.07
CA LEU A 179 -3.11 19.96 -13.79
C LEU A 179 -2.31 18.66 -13.94
N VAL A 180 -0.99 18.75 -14.12
CA VAL A 180 -0.12 17.57 -14.32
C VAL A 180 0.03 16.72 -13.06
N PHE A 181 -0.21 17.30 -11.88
CA PHE A 181 -0.06 16.63 -10.59
C PHE A 181 -1.42 16.41 -9.92
N PHE A 182 -1.88 17.37 -9.14
CA PHE A 182 -3.10 17.21 -8.34
C PHE A 182 -4.32 17.98 -8.90
N ASP A 183 -4.15 18.84 -9.89
CA ASP A 183 -5.26 19.59 -10.53
C ASP A 183 -6.19 20.30 -9.52
N GLY A 184 -5.60 20.90 -8.49
CA GLY A 184 -6.35 21.51 -7.40
C GLY A 184 -6.94 20.53 -6.37
N PHE A 185 -6.84 19.21 -6.59
CA PHE A 185 -7.22 18.21 -5.60
C PHE A 185 -6.14 18.05 -4.54
N THR A 186 -6.52 17.50 -3.40
CA THR A 186 -5.63 17.29 -2.25
C THR A 186 -5.24 15.84 -2.04
N HIS A 187 -5.78 14.93 -2.82
CA HIS A 187 -5.53 13.49 -2.74
C HIS A 187 -5.29 12.93 -4.13
N GLN A 188 -4.37 12.00 -4.21
CA GLN A 188 -4.11 11.19 -5.40
C GLN A 188 -4.21 9.71 -5.04
N GLY A 189 -4.88 8.93 -5.89
CA GLY A 189 -4.98 7.50 -5.71
C GLY A 189 -4.63 6.75 -6.99
N THR A 190 -3.90 5.64 -6.84
CA THR A 190 -3.60 4.69 -7.92
C THR A 190 -4.14 3.32 -7.54
N PHE A 191 -4.74 2.65 -8.50
CA PHE A 191 -5.26 1.30 -8.31
C PHE A 191 -4.63 0.35 -9.32
N TYR A 192 -4.07 -0.74 -8.83
CA TYR A 192 -3.42 -1.78 -9.62
C TYR A 192 -4.25 -3.04 -9.54
N TYR A 193 -4.47 -3.67 -10.67
CA TYR A 193 -5.16 -4.96 -10.73
C TYR A 193 -4.50 -5.89 -11.73
N TYR A 194 -4.22 -7.10 -11.27
CA TYR A 194 -3.83 -8.24 -12.10
C TYR A 194 -4.72 -9.44 -11.77
N GLY A 195 -5.24 -10.13 -12.78
CA GLY A 195 -6.12 -11.28 -12.58
C GLY A 195 -6.95 -11.61 -13.81
N PRO A 196 -8.07 -12.37 -13.66
CA PRO A 196 -8.93 -12.80 -14.75
C PRO A 196 -9.45 -11.63 -15.61
N LYS A 197 -9.44 -11.80 -16.93
CA LYS A 197 -9.87 -10.76 -17.91
C LYS A 197 -11.30 -10.28 -17.66
N GLU A 198 -12.21 -11.19 -17.32
CA GLU A 198 -13.62 -10.86 -17.02
C GLU A 198 -13.74 -9.85 -15.88
N LYS A 199 -12.93 -10.01 -14.83
CA LYS A 199 -12.90 -9.05 -13.73
C LYS A 199 -12.23 -7.73 -14.13
N GLN A 200 -11.21 -7.76 -15.00
CA GLN A 200 -10.62 -6.55 -15.54
C GLN A 200 -11.67 -5.74 -16.32
N GLU A 201 -12.43 -6.39 -17.20
CA GLU A 201 -13.49 -5.76 -17.99
C GLU A 201 -14.59 -5.17 -17.08
N GLN A 202 -14.99 -5.88 -16.02
CA GLN A 202 -15.93 -5.36 -15.03
C GLN A 202 -15.41 -4.12 -14.32
N LEU A 203 -14.14 -4.09 -13.94
CA LEU A 203 -13.51 -2.93 -13.31
C LEU A 203 -13.44 -1.73 -14.26
N PHE A 204 -13.10 -1.93 -15.54
CA PHE A 204 -13.06 -0.88 -16.53
C PHE A 204 -14.45 -0.32 -16.89
N SER A 205 -15.48 -1.16 -16.82
CA SER A 205 -16.87 -0.74 -17.06
C SER A 205 -17.51 -0.03 -15.86
N TYR A 206 -16.93 -0.19 -14.68
CA TYR A 206 -17.45 0.42 -13.47
C TYR A 206 -17.39 1.95 -13.56
N ARG A 207 -18.54 2.57 -13.37
CA ARG A 207 -18.66 4.03 -13.25
C ARG A 207 -19.17 4.31 -11.83
N PRO A 208 -18.33 4.85 -10.93
CA PRO A 208 -18.81 5.28 -9.64
C PRO A 208 -19.89 6.35 -9.82
N GLU A 209 -21.03 6.17 -9.15
CA GLU A 209 -21.99 7.26 -9.03
C GLU A 209 -21.28 8.41 -8.31
N ASN A 210 -21.20 9.58 -8.94
CA ASN A 210 -20.75 10.79 -8.25
C ASN A 210 -21.76 11.10 -7.16
N LYS A 211 -21.52 10.59 -5.96
CA LYS A 211 -22.19 11.12 -4.78
C LYS A 211 -21.42 12.39 -4.42
N GLU A 212 -22.01 13.53 -4.70
CA GLU A 212 -21.56 14.78 -4.12
C GLU A 212 -21.51 14.60 -2.61
N ILE A 213 -20.32 14.80 -2.03
CA ILE A 213 -20.08 14.72 -0.59
C ILE A 213 -20.39 16.10 0.01
#